data_a68e6bc882796db634f1230eb7049f81
#
_entry.id   a68e6bc882796db634f1230eb7049f81
#
_cell.length_a   1.000
_cell.length_b   1.000
_cell.length_c   1.000
_cell.angle_alpha   90.00
_cell.angle_beta   90.00
_cell.angle_gamma   90.00
#
_symmetry.space_group_name_H-M   'P 1'
#
loop_
_entity.id
_entity.type
_entity.pdbx_description
1 polymer ?
#
loop_
_entity_poly.entity_id
_entity_poly.type
_entity_poly.pdbx_seq_one_letter_code
_entity_poly.pdbx_strand_id
1 'polypeptide(L)'
;MHVRLTQIDGKLPNLALMKLAHWHRACGDDVYFTKKVERGMFEPNYDIVYGSAIFSHSGGRVESLLREFPDAIVGGTWRLDVITTVEQHLGLETYEQYDYSIYPHFDASLGFTQRGCRLKCGFCVVPKKEGKPRSVNTIADIYRGVWFNPTLRRDEPAPRHLHLLDNDFFGQPEEHWRARLDEIRDGKFKVCF
;
A
#
# COMPACT_ATOMS: atom_id res chain seq x y z
N MET A 1 -21.49 -1.13 -4.25
CA MET A 1 -21.00 0.03 -5.05
C MET A 1 -19.98 -0.45 -6.06
N HIS A 2 -19.78 0.29 -7.17
CA HIS A 2 -18.67 0.08 -8.09
C HIS A 2 -17.53 1.03 -7.74
N VAL A 3 -16.38 0.45 -7.38
CA VAL A 3 -15.22 1.19 -6.89
C VAL A 3 -14.03 1.04 -7.84
N ARG A 4 -13.46 2.16 -8.29
CA ARG A 4 -12.25 2.16 -9.12
C ARG A 4 -11.03 2.51 -8.29
N LEU A 5 -10.01 1.68 -8.35
CA LEU A 5 -8.70 1.90 -7.74
C LEU A 5 -7.65 2.12 -8.82
N THR A 6 -6.97 3.27 -8.79
CA THR A 6 -5.96 3.62 -9.79
C THR A 6 -4.58 3.77 -9.15
N GLN A 7 -3.65 2.88 -9.51
CA GLN A 7 -2.24 3.10 -9.21
C GLN A 7 -1.63 4.01 -10.26
N ILE A 8 -1.45 5.29 -9.91
CA ILE A 8 -0.98 6.32 -10.84
C ILE A 8 0.50 6.13 -11.19
N ASP A 9 1.30 5.72 -10.21
CA ASP A 9 2.75 5.50 -10.37
C ASP A 9 3.27 4.37 -9.48
N GLY A 10 4.58 4.15 -9.50
CA GLY A 10 5.24 3.11 -8.75
C GLY A 10 5.19 1.73 -9.42
N LYS A 11 6.20 0.91 -9.13
CA LYS A 11 6.32 -0.46 -9.67
C LYS A 11 5.82 -1.51 -8.69
N LEU A 12 6.09 -1.31 -7.39
CA LEU A 12 5.64 -2.20 -6.34
C LEU A 12 4.13 -2.07 -6.10
N PRO A 13 3.47 -3.11 -5.56
CA PRO A 13 2.11 -3.01 -5.09
C PRO A 13 1.93 -1.84 -4.12
N ASN A 14 0.81 -1.16 -4.23
CA ASN A 14 0.48 -0.02 -3.40
C ASN A 14 -0.38 -0.46 -2.22
N LEU A 15 0.19 -0.43 -1.00
CA LEU A 15 -0.51 -0.88 0.21
C LEU A 15 -1.80 -0.11 0.49
N ALA A 16 -1.84 1.20 0.18
CA ALA A 16 -3.06 1.98 0.37
C ALA A 16 -4.20 1.47 -0.51
N LEU A 17 -3.92 1.15 -1.78
CA LEU A 17 -4.92 0.58 -2.68
C LEU A 17 -5.30 -0.84 -2.30
N MET A 18 -4.36 -1.66 -1.77
CA MET A 18 -4.65 -3.00 -1.26
C MET A 18 -5.57 -2.96 -0.03
N LYS A 19 -5.37 -1.99 0.88
CA LYS A 19 -6.26 -1.74 2.02
C LYS A 19 -7.66 -1.36 1.56
N LEU A 20 -7.77 -0.41 0.63
CA LEU A 20 -9.05 0.01 0.05
C LEU A 20 -9.76 -1.15 -0.67
N ALA A 21 -9.01 -1.95 -1.44
CA ALA A 21 -9.57 -3.13 -2.11
C ALA A 21 -10.15 -4.12 -1.11
N HIS A 22 -9.41 -4.43 -0.05
CA HIS A 22 -9.88 -5.34 0.99
C HIS A 22 -11.12 -4.79 1.70
N TRP A 23 -11.09 -3.52 2.10
CA TRP A 23 -12.21 -2.87 2.78
C TRP A 23 -13.49 -2.90 1.95
N HIS A 24 -13.43 -2.43 0.71
CA HIS A 24 -14.59 -2.37 -0.17
C HIS A 24 -15.16 -3.75 -0.49
N ARG A 25 -14.30 -4.75 -0.75
CA ARG A 25 -14.77 -6.13 -0.95
C ARG A 25 -15.40 -6.73 0.30
N ALA A 26 -14.87 -6.43 1.48
CA ALA A 26 -15.49 -6.85 2.75
C ALA A 26 -16.88 -6.21 2.95
N CYS A 27 -17.11 -5.01 2.41
CA CYS A 27 -18.41 -4.35 2.36
C CYS A 27 -19.34 -4.89 1.24
N GLY A 28 -18.87 -5.82 0.41
CA GLY A 28 -19.64 -6.36 -0.73
C GLY A 28 -19.61 -5.48 -1.97
N ASP A 29 -18.69 -4.55 -2.08
CA ASP A 29 -18.50 -3.67 -3.23
C ASP A 29 -17.74 -4.38 -4.36
N ASP A 30 -18.03 -4.02 -5.60
CA ASP A 30 -17.31 -4.46 -6.79
C ASP A 30 -16.10 -3.56 -7.03
N VAL A 31 -14.89 -4.15 -6.98
CA VAL A 31 -13.62 -3.41 -7.02
C VAL A 31 -12.90 -3.68 -8.34
N TYR A 32 -12.73 -2.62 -9.12
CA TYR A 32 -11.91 -2.61 -10.34
C TYR A 32 -10.57 -1.92 -10.08
N PHE A 33 -9.48 -2.61 -10.41
CA PHE A 33 -8.12 -2.08 -10.27
C PHE A 33 -7.46 -1.84 -11.63
N THR A 34 -6.78 -0.70 -11.77
CA THR A 34 -6.05 -0.36 -12.98
C THR A 34 -4.82 0.53 -12.71
N LYS A 35 -3.86 0.54 -13.66
CA LYS A 35 -2.74 1.49 -13.71
C LYS A 35 -2.93 2.58 -14.77
N LYS A 36 -4.06 2.55 -15.49
CA LYS A 36 -4.43 3.57 -16.47
C LYS A 36 -5.21 4.68 -15.76
N VAL A 37 -4.87 5.93 -16.03
CA VAL A 37 -5.59 7.08 -15.47
C VAL A 37 -6.83 7.41 -16.30
N GLU A 38 -6.79 7.13 -17.60
CA GLU A 38 -7.91 7.33 -18.50
C GLU A 38 -8.97 6.25 -18.30
N ARG A 39 -10.22 6.59 -18.58
CA ARG A 39 -11.33 5.64 -18.57
C ARG A 39 -11.26 4.73 -19.80
N GLY A 40 -11.38 3.43 -19.60
CA GLY A 40 -11.52 2.47 -20.70
C GLY A 40 -12.91 2.55 -21.35
N MET A 41 -12.97 2.28 -22.66
CA MET A 41 -14.23 2.38 -23.45
C MET A 41 -15.39 1.56 -22.87
N PHE A 42 -15.11 0.44 -22.21
CA PHE A 42 -16.11 -0.47 -21.65
C PHE A 42 -16.14 -0.46 -20.11
N GLU A 43 -15.47 0.49 -19.48
CA GLU A 43 -15.54 0.64 -18.01
C GLU A 43 -16.94 1.12 -17.58
N PRO A 44 -17.51 0.53 -16.51
CA PRO A 44 -18.80 0.97 -15.98
C PRO A 44 -18.71 2.39 -15.37
N ASN A 45 -19.84 2.94 -14.96
CA ASN A 45 -19.84 4.09 -14.07
C ASN A 45 -19.40 3.63 -12.68
N TYR A 46 -18.59 4.44 -12.01
CA TYR A 46 -18.11 4.18 -10.67
C TYR A 46 -18.80 5.10 -9.67
N ASP A 47 -19.15 4.54 -8.52
CA ASP A 47 -19.69 5.30 -7.39
C ASP A 47 -18.56 6.04 -6.66
N ILE A 48 -17.36 5.42 -6.60
CA ILE A 48 -16.17 6.01 -5.97
C ILE A 48 -14.95 5.68 -6.83
N VAL A 49 -14.07 6.68 -6.99
CA VAL A 49 -12.78 6.53 -7.67
C VAL A 49 -11.66 6.95 -6.72
N TYR A 50 -10.70 6.06 -6.52
CA TYR A 50 -9.48 6.34 -5.78
C TYR A 50 -8.27 6.36 -6.70
N GLY A 51 -7.36 7.30 -6.44
CA GLY A 51 -6.04 7.35 -7.05
C GLY A 51 -4.93 7.33 -6.00
N SER A 52 -3.82 6.68 -6.30
CA SER A 52 -2.62 6.77 -5.45
C SER A 52 -1.40 7.12 -6.29
N ALA A 53 -0.71 8.20 -5.91
CA ALA A 53 0.54 8.65 -6.49
C ALA A 53 1.60 8.84 -5.41
N ILE A 54 2.82 8.39 -5.67
CA ILE A 54 3.94 8.40 -4.72
C ILE A 54 4.91 9.54 -5.05
N PHE A 55 5.19 9.75 -6.35
CA PHE A 55 6.25 10.63 -6.80
C PHE A 55 5.72 12.01 -7.20
N SER A 56 6.45 13.07 -6.83
CA SER A 56 6.07 14.46 -7.12
C SER A 56 5.97 14.76 -8.63
N HIS A 57 6.74 14.07 -9.48
CA HIS A 57 6.67 14.23 -10.93
C HIS A 57 5.41 13.61 -11.56
N SER A 58 4.60 12.89 -10.81
CA SER A 58 3.36 12.28 -11.30
C SER A 58 2.16 13.24 -11.33
N GLY A 59 2.36 14.54 -10.98
CA GLY A 59 1.29 15.54 -10.94
C GLY A 59 0.44 15.61 -12.19
N GLY A 60 1.05 15.59 -13.39
CA GLY A 60 0.30 15.62 -14.66
C GLY A 60 -0.59 14.38 -14.87
N ARG A 61 -0.20 13.21 -14.36
CA ARG A 61 -1.05 12.02 -14.38
C ARG A 61 -2.19 12.10 -13.38
N VAL A 62 -1.95 12.71 -12.22
CA VAL A 62 -3.00 13.01 -11.24
C VAL A 62 -4.04 13.96 -11.84
N GLU A 63 -3.59 15.04 -12.51
CA GLU A 63 -4.48 15.96 -13.20
C GLU A 63 -5.29 15.29 -14.31
N SER A 64 -4.68 14.35 -15.04
CA SER A 64 -5.40 13.56 -16.05
C SER A 64 -6.47 12.69 -15.43
N LEU A 65 -6.19 12.04 -14.28
CA LEU A 65 -7.21 11.28 -13.55
C LEU A 65 -8.36 12.18 -13.07
N LEU A 66 -8.05 13.34 -12.50
CA LEU A 66 -9.05 14.31 -12.00
C LEU A 66 -9.87 14.95 -13.11
N ARG A 67 -9.32 15.06 -14.32
CA ARG A 67 -10.08 15.53 -15.51
C ARG A 67 -11.09 14.49 -15.95
N GLU A 68 -10.73 13.21 -15.89
CA GLU A 68 -11.61 12.10 -16.25
C GLU A 68 -12.64 11.80 -15.15
N PHE A 69 -12.22 11.91 -13.88
CA PHE A 69 -13.03 11.64 -12.70
C PHE A 69 -12.88 12.80 -11.71
N PRO A 70 -13.68 13.88 -11.86
CA PRO A 70 -13.52 15.10 -11.05
C PRO A 70 -13.63 14.89 -9.53
N ASP A 71 -14.43 13.91 -9.11
CA ASP A 71 -14.66 13.58 -7.70
C ASP A 71 -13.69 12.51 -7.17
N ALA A 72 -12.62 12.17 -7.92
CA ALA A 72 -11.67 11.13 -7.49
C ALA A 72 -10.89 11.58 -6.24
N ILE A 73 -10.77 10.65 -5.30
CA ILE A 73 -10.01 10.84 -4.06
C ILE A 73 -8.57 10.39 -4.30
N VAL A 74 -7.63 11.34 -4.38
CA VAL A 74 -6.23 11.05 -4.67
C VAL A 74 -5.36 11.17 -3.43
N GLY A 75 -4.79 10.04 -3.01
CA GLY A 75 -3.84 9.92 -1.90
C GLY A 75 -2.39 9.69 -2.37
N GLY A 76 -1.55 9.34 -1.40
CA GLY A 76 -0.13 9.04 -1.61
C GLY A 76 0.80 10.13 -1.07
N THR A 77 2.04 10.17 -1.58
CA THR A 77 3.10 11.08 -1.09
C THR A 77 3.59 12.05 -2.17
N TRP A 78 2.87 12.15 -3.29
CA TRP A 78 3.23 12.99 -4.44
C TRP A 78 3.24 14.50 -4.13
N ARG A 79 2.51 14.92 -3.09
CA ARG A 79 2.50 16.31 -2.58
C ARG A 79 2.63 16.32 -1.06
N LEU A 80 3.27 17.35 -0.53
CA LEU A 80 3.54 17.50 0.90
C LEU A 80 2.31 17.85 1.76
N ASP A 81 1.23 18.28 1.12
CA ASP A 81 -0.05 18.61 1.75
C ASP A 81 -1.07 17.45 1.72
N VAL A 82 -0.78 16.37 1.00
CA VAL A 82 -1.60 15.16 1.00
C VAL A 82 -1.23 14.29 2.19
N ILE A 83 -1.76 14.64 3.36
CA ILE A 83 -1.42 14.00 4.64
C ILE A 83 -2.42 12.95 5.12
N THR A 84 -3.65 12.93 4.58
CA THR A 84 -4.69 11.96 4.96
C THR A 84 -4.23 10.53 4.63
N THR A 85 -4.33 9.63 5.60
CA THR A 85 -4.06 8.20 5.42
C THR A 85 -5.34 7.47 5.02
N VAL A 86 -5.22 6.20 4.58
CA VAL A 86 -6.37 5.35 4.29
C VAL A 86 -7.22 5.15 5.54
N GLU A 87 -6.58 4.91 6.68
CA GLU A 87 -7.25 4.69 7.96
C GLU A 87 -8.09 5.91 8.36
N GLN A 88 -7.51 7.11 8.27
CA GLN A 88 -8.23 8.36 8.54
C GLN A 88 -9.40 8.57 7.58
N HIS A 89 -9.22 8.23 6.30
CA HIS A 89 -10.29 8.32 5.30
C HIS A 89 -11.44 7.37 5.61
N LEU A 90 -11.14 6.16 6.08
CA LEU A 90 -12.13 5.16 6.45
C LEU A 90 -12.70 5.36 7.87
N GLY A 91 -12.19 6.32 8.65
CA GLY A 91 -12.60 6.54 10.04
C GLY A 91 -12.11 5.45 11.00
N LEU A 92 -10.98 4.81 10.70
CA LEU A 92 -10.39 3.73 11.47
C LEU A 92 -9.09 4.20 12.16
N GLU A 93 -8.77 3.64 13.32
CA GLU A 93 -7.48 3.87 13.98
C GLU A 93 -6.36 3.10 13.29
N THR A 94 -6.61 1.84 12.96
CA THR A 94 -5.67 0.94 12.30
C THR A 94 -6.39 0.06 11.29
N TYR A 95 -5.69 -0.27 10.20
CA TYR A 95 -6.18 -1.23 9.21
C TYR A 95 -5.00 -1.89 8.49
N GLU A 96 -4.73 -3.16 8.80
CA GLU A 96 -3.58 -3.90 8.25
C GLU A 96 -4.02 -5.16 7.46
N GLN A 97 -5.18 -5.06 6.79
CA GLN A 97 -5.67 -6.08 5.87
C GLN A 97 -5.40 -5.67 4.43
N TYR A 98 -4.84 -6.59 3.64
CA TYR A 98 -4.35 -6.32 2.29
C TYR A 98 -4.91 -7.30 1.29
N ASP A 99 -5.53 -6.79 0.23
CA ASP A 99 -5.99 -7.61 -0.89
C ASP A 99 -4.91 -7.72 -1.96
N TYR A 100 -4.19 -8.82 -1.95
CA TYR A 100 -3.18 -9.13 -2.96
C TYR A 100 -3.75 -9.52 -4.32
N SER A 101 -5.04 -9.81 -4.43
CA SER A 101 -5.65 -10.25 -5.69
C SER A 101 -5.61 -9.17 -6.78
N ILE A 102 -5.49 -7.89 -6.41
CA ILE A 102 -5.29 -6.80 -7.37
C ILE A 102 -3.87 -6.78 -7.98
N TYR A 103 -2.94 -7.59 -7.43
CA TYR A 103 -1.57 -7.78 -7.94
C TYR A 103 -1.24 -9.28 -8.06
N PRO A 104 -1.93 -10.04 -8.92
CA PRO A 104 -1.85 -11.50 -8.94
C PRO A 104 -0.45 -12.06 -9.24
N HIS A 105 0.39 -11.31 -9.98
CA HIS A 105 1.74 -11.71 -10.33
C HIS A 105 2.81 -11.34 -9.29
N PHE A 106 2.42 -10.66 -8.21
CA PHE A 106 3.34 -10.31 -7.14
C PHE A 106 3.31 -11.40 -6.07
N ASP A 107 4.40 -12.16 -5.94
CA ASP A 107 4.51 -13.33 -5.09
C ASP A 107 5.07 -13.05 -3.69
N ALA A 108 5.79 -11.95 -3.49
CA ALA A 108 6.36 -11.57 -2.19
C ALA A 108 5.30 -11.01 -1.22
N SER A 109 5.66 -10.92 0.04
CA SER A 109 4.90 -10.19 1.06
C SER A 109 5.44 -8.76 1.20
N LEU A 110 4.58 -7.81 1.51
CA LEU A 110 4.87 -6.40 1.52
C LEU A 110 4.28 -5.75 2.77
N GLY A 111 5.05 -4.94 3.50
CA GLY A 111 4.52 -4.29 4.69
C GLY A 111 5.52 -3.38 5.39
N PHE A 112 5.08 -2.88 6.55
CA PHE A 112 5.88 -2.05 7.43
C PHE A 112 6.06 -2.74 8.78
N THR A 113 7.28 -2.81 9.29
CA THR A 113 7.55 -3.13 10.70
C THR A 113 7.54 -1.87 11.55
N GLN A 114 7.76 -0.72 10.90
CA GLN A 114 7.88 0.58 11.53
C GLN A 114 7.21 1.65 10.66
N ARG A 115 6.49 2.58 11.30
CA ARG A 115 5.91 3.77 10.65
C ARG A 115 6.49 5.03 11.28
N GLY A 116 6.46 6.12 10.53
CA GLY A 116 7.07 7.38 10.92
C GLY A 116 8.58 7.43 10.66
N CYS A 117 9.22 8.55 10.99
CA CYS A 117 10.64 8.72 10.80
C CYS A 117 11.19 9.73 11.82
N ARG A 118 12.39 9.48 12.36
CA ARG A 118 13.10 10.42 13.26
C ARG A 118 13.69 11.61 12.51
N LEU A 119 13.93 11.46 11.21
CA LEU A 119 14.53 12.51 10.38
C LEU A 119 13.46 13.54 9.99
N LYS A 120 13.87 14.80 9.90
CA LYS A 120 13.00 15.94 9.55
C LYS A 120 13.44 16.55 8.21
N CYS A 121 13.54 15.72 7.18
CA CYS A 121 13.92 16.18 5.85
C CYS A 121 12.85 17.13 5.28
N GLY A 122 13.28 18.31 4.81
CA GLY A 122 12.35 19.37 4.35
C GLY A 122 11.50 18.99 3.12
N PHE A 123 11.95 18.02 2.34
CA PHE A 123 11.25 17.49 1.16
C PHE A 123 10.37 16.27 1.44
N CYS A 124 10.35 15.78 2.70
CA CYS A 124 9.70 14.51 3.03
C CYS A 124 8.36 14.74 3.73
N VAL A 125 7.32 14.05 3.26
CA VAL A 125 5.97 14.09 3.85
C VAL A 125 5.85 13.19 5.09
N VAL A 126 6.71 12.19 5.25
CA VAL A 126 6.59 11.14 6.29
C VAL A 126 6.45 11.70 7.70
N PRO A 127 7.28 12.64 8.19
CA PRO A 127 7.12 13.17 9.53
C PRO A 127 5.78 13.88 9.77
N LYS A 128 5.19 14.48 8.72
CA LYS A 128 3.88 15.15 8.80
C LYS A 128 2.72 14.17 8.74
N LYS A 129 2.85 13.12 7.89
CA LYS A 129 1.80 12.15 7.64
C LYS A 129 1.75 11.02 8.67
N GLU A 130 2.92 10.54 9.10
CA GLU A 130 3.05 9.35 9.95
C GLU A 130 3.56 9.65 11.36
N GLY A 131 4.17 10.83 11.56
CA GLY A 131 4.67 11.28 12.86
C GLY A 131 6.00 10.66 13.26
N LYS A 132 6.18 10.46 14.57
CA LYS A 132 7.40 9.88 15.15
C LYS A 132 7.49 8.38 14.86
N PRO A 133 8.73 7.79 14.86
CA PRO A 133 8.90 6.35 14.71
C PRO A 133 8.08 5.56 15.74
N ARG A 134 7.40 4.53 15.26
CA ARG A 134 6.70 3.55 16.10
C ARG A 134 6.69 2.18 15.43
N SER A 135 6.86 1.14 16.21
CA SER A 135 6.70 -0.24 15.74
C SER A 135 5.22 -0.53 15.45
N VAL A 136 4.95 -1.27 14.39
CA VAL A 136 3.56 -1.57 13.97
C VAL A 136 3.30 -3.05 13.77
N ASN A 137 4.15 -3.79 13.06
CA ASN A 137 3.93 -5.20 12.77
C ASN A 137 5.17 -6.05 13.04
N THR A 138 4.94 -7.32 13.34
CA THR A 138 5.97 -8.36 13.30
C THR A 138 6.16 -8.87 11.87
N ILE A 139 7.19 -9.66 11.63
CA ILE A 139 7.39 -10.32 10.34
C ILE A 139 6.27 -11.34 10.06
N ALA A 140 5.75 -11.99 11.11
CA ALA A 140 4.61 -12.90 10.98
C ALA A 140 3.33 -12.18 10.53
N ASP A 141 3.08 -10.95 11.02
CA ASP A 141 1.93 -10.15 10.60
C ASP A 141 2.02 -9.69 9.14
N ILE A 142 3.24 -9.47 8.64
CA ILE A 142 3.50 -9.06 7.25
C ILE A 142 3.42 -10.25 6.29
N TYR A 143 3.88 -11.43 6.73
CA TYR A 143 3.96 -12.61 5.88
C TYR A 143 2.57 -13.15 5.56
N ARG A 144 2.17 -13.11 4.29
CA ARG A 144 0.81 -13.48 3.84
C ARG A 144 0.51 -14.98 3.85
N GLY A 145 1.53 -15.84 4.11
CA GLY A 145 1.37 -17.28 4.21
C GLY A 145 1.04 -18.01 2.91
N VAL A 146 0.03 -17.55 2.19
CA VAL A 146 -0.49 -18.16 0.95
C VAL A 146 -0.44 -17.17 -0.20
N TRP A 147 -0.11 -17.65 -1.39
CA TRP A 147 -0.12 -16.91 -2.64
C TRP A 147 -0.87 -17.69 -3.72
N PHE A 148 -1.83 -17.04 -4.38
CA PHE A 148 -2.45 -17.61 -5.56
C PHE A 148 -1.48 -17.55 -6.75
N ASN A 149 -1.00 -18.72 -7.19
CA ASN A 149 -0.13 -18.86 -8.36
C ASN A 149 -0.96 -18.76 -9.65
N PRO A 150 -0.88 -17.66 -10.42
CA PRO A 150 -1.72 -17.47 -11.61
C PRO A 150 -1.36 -18.42 -12.76
N THR A 151 -0.13 -18.95 -12.77
CA THR A 151 0.33 -19.92 -13.77
C THR A 151 -0.26 -21.30 -13.51
N LEU A 152 -0.22 -21.74 -12.25
CA LEU A 152 -0.73 -23.04 -11.83
C LEU A 152 -2.23 -23.00 -11.47
N ARG A 153 -2.82 -21.80 -11.38
CA ARG A 153 -4.22 -21.54 -11.02
C ARG A 153 -4.65 -22.20 -9.70
N ARG A 154 -3.76 -22.17 -8.72
CA ARG A 154 -3.99 -22.72 -7.38
C ARG A 154 -3.25 -21.91 -6.31
N ASP A 155 -3.67 -22.09 -5.08
CA ASP A 155 -2.98 -21.56 -3.91
C ASP A 155 -1.73 -22.39 -3.63
N GLU A 156 -0.64 -21.69 -3.33
CA GLU A 156 0.65 -22.26 -2.92
C GLU A 156 1.18 -21.53 -1.69
N PRO A 157 2.07 -22.12 -0.90
CA PRO A 157 2.78 -21.39 0.15
C PRO A 157 3.50 -20.18 -0.46
N ALA A 158 3.27 -19.00 0.10
CA ALA A 158 3.93 -17.80 -0.37
C ALA A 158 5.45 -17.92 -0.23
N PRO A 159 6.24 -17.46 -1.21
CA PRO A 159 7.68 -17.39 -1.07
C PRO A 159 8.08 -16.60 0.20
N ARG A 160 9.15 -17.04 0.87
CA ARG A 160 9.69 -16.32 2.04
C ARG A 160 10.51 -15.11 1.59
N HIS A 161 9.85 -14.23 0.86
CA HIS A 161 10.39 -13.01 0.33
C HIS A 161 9.56 -11.83 0.84
N LEU A 162 10.21 -10.85 1.45
CA LEU A 162 9.59 -9.68 2.06
C LEU A 162 10.13 -8.40 1.41
N HIS A 163 9.24 -7.47 1.14
CA HIS A 163 9.59 -6.07 0.89
C HIS A 163 9.15 -5.25 2.11
N LEU A 164 10.12 -4.82 2.92
CA LEU A 164 9.88 -3.91 4.03
C LEU A 164 9.91 -2.48 3.50
N LEU A 165 8.84 -1.75 3.74
CA LEU A 165 8.67 -0.37 3.26
C LEU A 165 8.97 0.65 4.34
N ASP A 166 9.72 0.25 5.37
CA ASP A 166 10.04 1.09 6.52
C ASP A 166 10.81 2.34 6.11
N ASN A 167 10.34 3.50 6.55
CA ASN A 167 11.02 4.77 6.27
C ASN A 167 12.31 4.94 7.09
N ASP A 168 12.40 4.31 8.25
CA ASP A 168 13.51 4.40 9.18
C ASP A 168 13.54 3.17 10.10
N PHE A 169 13.88 2.00 9.54
CA PHE A 169 13.86 0.71 10.26
C PHE A 169 14.60 0.78 11.61
N PHE A 170 15.76 1.41 11.66
CA PHE A 170 16.55 1.59 12.88
C PHE A 170 16.13 2.79 13.74
N GLY A 171 15.09 3.52 13.37
CA GLY A 171 14.52 4.63 14.14
C GLY A 171 13.62 4.18 15.28
N GLN A 172 13.22 2.94 15.31
CA GLN A 172 12.49 2.32 16.41
C GLN A 172 13.43 1.90 17.56
N PRO A 173 12.91 1.61 18.78
CA PRO A 173 13.73 1.10 19.88
C PRO A 173 14.55 -0.13 19.47
N GLU A 174 15.77 -0.24 20.03
CA GLU A 174 16.73 -1.28 19.63
C GLU A 174 16.17 -2.70 19.82
N GLU A 175 15.47 -2.95 20.90
CA GLU A 175 14.80 -4.23 21.18
C GLU A 175 13.82 -4.63 20.06
N HIS A 176 13.11 -3.66 19.46
CA HIS A 176 12.12 -3.93 18.41
C HIS A 176 12.78 -4.28 17.07
N TRP A 177 13.75 -3.49 16.59
CA TRP A 177 14.39 -3.81 15.32
C TRP A 177 15.26 -5.08 15.41
N ARG A 178 15.89 -5.36 16.59
CA ARG A 178 16.59 -6.63 16.81
C ARG A 178 15.63 -7.81 16.73
N ALA A 179 14.49 -7.76 17.40
CA ALA A 179 13.47 -8.79 17.32
C ALA A 179 13.03 -9.05 15.85
N ARG A 180 12.86 -7.99 15.04
CA ARG A 180 12.53 -8.15 13.60
C ARG A 180 13.66 -8.83 12.83
N LEU A 181 14.93 -8.52 13.11
CA LEU A 181 16.06 -9.20 12.49
C LEU A 181 16.15 -10.68 12.90
N ASP A 182 15.86 -11.00 14.16
CA ASP A 182 15.80 -12.39 14.63
C ASP A 182 14.68 -13.14 13.94
N GLU A 183 13.48 -12.58 13.83
CA GLU A 183 12.36 -13.18 13.11
C GLU A 183 12.69 -13.43 11.62
N ILE A 184 13.38 -12.50 10.96
CA ILE A 184 13.83 -12.63 9.56
C ILE A 184 14.81 -13.81 9.44
N ARG A 185 15.83 -13.85 10.33
CA ARG A 185 16.85 -14.88 10.35
C ARG A 185 16.23 -16.26 10.60
N ASP A 186 15.45 -16.40 11.67
CA ASP A 186 14.88 -17.66 12.12
C ASP A 186 13.82 -18.18 11.12
N GLY A 187 13.06 -17.27 10.52
CA GLY A 187 12.12 -17.56 9.45
C GLY A 187 12.78 -17.80 8.08
N LYS A 188 14.09 -17.58 7.95
CA LYS A 188 14.84 -17.71 6.68
C LYS A 188 14.24 -16.85 5.55
N PHE A 189 13.80 -15.65 5.88
CA PHE A 189 13.25 -14.73 4.90
C PHE A 189 14.35 -14.03 4.10
N LYS A 190 14.10 -13.84 2.79
CA LYS A 190 14.84 -12.89 1.96
C LYS A 190 14.16 -11.54 2.05
N VAL A 191 14.90 -10.48 2.34
CA VAL A 191 14.33 -9.15 2.58
C VAL A 191 14.94 -8.12 1.63
N CYS A 192 14.07 -7.28 1.07
CA CYS A 192 14.39 -6.01 0.44
C CYS A 192 13.89 -4.87 1.34
N PHE A 193 14.74 -3.88 1.58
CA PHE A 193 14.43 -2.65 2.31
C PHE A 193 14.27 -1.49 1.33
#